data_8bb758435f69c03175f1eda498ee6535
#
_entry.id   8bb758435f69c03175f1eda498ee6535
#
_cell.length_a   1.000
_cell.length_b   1.000
_cell.length_c   1.000
_cell.angle_alpha   90.00
_cell.angle_beta   90.00
_cell.angle_gamma   90.00
#
_symmetry.space_group_name_H-M   'P 1'
#
loop_
_entity.id
_entity.type
_entity.pdbx_description
1 polymer ?
#
loop_
_entity_poly.entity_id
_entity_poly.type
_entity_poly.pdbx_seq_one_letter_code
_entity_poly.pdbx_strand_id
1 'polypeptide(L)'
;MDERVEFVIADDGCRLWTVRSGTEATEPAAGDRRHGFVLCHGGPGFWDTLGPIAGMIGDFGPVVRWDQRGGGRSQWQNPYTLARFLADLDQVRAHHGFDEVTVLGHSWGANLVLHYALAAEYRPYVRALVYVAGVGIGGPSWRAEFSANSRAAYEPYAAEFDELEALGAKARTPAQERRMWQLKLAGEFPDPSRALDLAATQVVEIFDDDAPGHAALRAEAAEHDVVELAEQVKALDVPTLIVDGVSDLRPRWAVDSLAEALPNATRVRIAEAGHFPWLDKPGEFEAALRGFLAA
;
A
#
# COMPACT_ATOMS: atom_id res chain seq x y z
N MET A 1 -4.41 19.42 8.32
CA MET A 1 -3.16 19.12 9.07
C MET A 1 -2.01 19.66 8.25
N ASP A 2 -1.03 20.28 8.91
CA ASP A 2 0.16 20.75 8.21
C ASP A 2 0.98 19.54 7.74
N GLU A 3 1.31 19.51 6.46
CA GLU A 3 2.15 18.47 5.86
C GLU A 3 3.56 19.02 5.68
N ARG A 4 4.55 18.24 6.13
CA ARG A 4 5.96 18.54 5.94
C ARG A 4 6.59 17.54 5.00
N VAL A 5 7.03 18.01 3.84
CA VAL A 5 7.71 17.21 2.83
C VAL A 5 9.22 17.27 3.06
N GLU A 6 9.87 16.11 3.01
CA GLU A 6 11.33 15.99 3.07
C GLU A 6 11.85 14.76 2.33
N PHE A 7 13.15 14.69 2.11
CA PHE A 7 13.80 13.51 1.54
C PHE A 7 14.62 12.78 2.59
N VAL A 8 14.36 11.50 2.74
CA VAL A 8 15.22 10.58 3.48
C VAL A 8 16.31 10.08 2.55
N ILE A 9 17.56 10.13 2.99
CA ILE A 9 18.66 9.54 2.26
C ILE A 9 18.94 8.16 2.85
N ALA A 10 18.66 7.13 2.08
CA ALA A 10 18.92 5.75 2.48
C ALA A 10 20.44 5.49 2.58
N ASP A 11 20.82 4.41 3.23
CA ASP A 11 22.23 4.03 3.47
C ASP A 11 23.04 3.78 2.20
N ASP A 12 22.36 3.48 1.07
CA ASP A 12 22.95 3.36 -0.27
C ASP A 12 22.93 4.67 -1.07
N GLY A 13 22.49 5.78 -0.45
CA GLY A 13 22.40 7.09 -1.07
C GLY A 13 21.11 7.36 -1.86
N CYS A 14 20.20 6.40 -1.95
CA CYS A 14 18.91 6.60 -2.61
C CYS A 14 18.08 7.66 -1.88
N ARG A 15 17.50 8.59 -2.65
CA ARG A 15 16.62 9.64 -2.12
C ARG A 15 15.18 9.16 -2.12
N LEU A 16 14.59 9.05 -0.93
CA LEU A 16 13.22 8.64 -0.70
C LEU A 16 12.38 9.86 -0.33
N TRP A 17 11.37 10.16 -1.11
CA TRP A 17 10.41 11.21 -0.80
C TRP A 17 9.51 10.79 0.34
N THR A 18 9.34 11.66 1.33
CA THR A 18 8.45 11.44 2.47
C THR A 18 7.62 12.67 2.75
N VAL A 19 6.44 12.46 3.32
CA VAL A 19 5.60 13.51 3.88
C VAL A 19 5.13 13.11 5.26
N ARG A 20 5.40 13.98 6.23
CA ARG A 20 4.96 13.83 7.63
C ARG A 20 3.78 14.74 7.90
N SER A 21 2.78 14.18 8.58
CA SER A 21 1.57 14.88 9.03
C SER A 21 1.12 14.32 10.39
N GLY A 22 -0.04 14.74 10.87
CA GLY A 22 -0.58 14.29 12.14
C GLY A 22 -0.14 15.16 13.33
N THR A 23 -0.56 14.76 14.53
CA THR A 23 -0.16 15.43 15.75
C THR A 23 1.27 15.06 16.10
N GLU A 24 2.09 16.05 16.44
CA GLU A 24 3.43 15.76 16.98
C GLU A 24 3.26 14.93 18.26
N ALA A 25 4.04 13.87 18.37
CA ALA A 25 4.14 13.14 19.61
C ALA A 25 4.61 14.10 20.71
N THR A 26 3.90 14.13 21.84
CA THR A 26 4.46 14.72 23.06
C THR A 26 5.76 14.00 23.36
N GLU A 27 6.76 14.76 23.83
CA GLU A 27 8.02 14.11 24.25
C GLU A 27 7.68 12.92 25.16
N PRO A 28 8.12 11.70 24.79
CA PRO A 28 7.81 10.52 25.58
C PRO A 28 8.34 10.68 26.99
N ALA A 29 7.63 10.16 27.99
CA ALA A 29 8.15 10.10 29.32
C ALA A 29 9.45 9.27 29.35
N ALA A 30 10.29 9.48 30.36
CA ALA A 30 11.57 8.79 30.44
C ALA A 30 11.35 7.27 30.47
N GLY A 31 11.80 6.60 29.41
CA GLY A 31 11.67 5.14 29.21
C GLY A 31 10.56 4.74 28.22
N ASP A 32 9.71 5.66 27.77
CA ASP A 32 8.71 5.38 26.75
C ASP A 32 9.33 5.40 25.35
N ARG A 33 8.78 4.56 24.46
CA ARG A 33 9.18 4.49 23.03
C ARG A 33 8.38 5.50 22.22
N ARG A 34 9.07 6.24 21.34
CA ARG A 34 8.40 7.14 20.37
C ARG A 34 7.70 6.30 19.32
N HIS A 35 6.37 6.41 19.30
CA HIS A 35 5.52 5.72 18.34
C HIS A 35 5.11 6.65 17.20
N GLY A 36 5.02 6.09 15.99
CA GLY A 36 4.48 6.75 14.81
C GLY A 36 3.84 5.76 13.84
N PHE A 37 3.26 6.29 12.78
CA PHE A 37 2.64 5.51 11.72
C PHE A 37 3.47 5.66 10.45
N VAL A 38 3.74 4.55 9.75
CA VAL A 38 4.35 4.56 8.42
C VAL A 38 3.42 3.86 7.43
N LEU A 39 3.02 4.59 6.39
CA LEU A 39 2.06 4.16 5.39
C LEU A 39 2.76 3.84 4.07
N CYS A 40 2.55 2.63 3.55
CA CYS A 40 3.16 2.09 2.34
C CYS A 40 2.12 1.93 1.22
N HIS A 41 2.28 2.67 0.13
CA HIS A 41 1.38 2.64 -1.03
C HIS A 41 1.48 1.34 -1.83
N GLY A 42 0.50 1.13 -2.72
CA GLY A 42 0.46 0.01 -3.66
C GLY A 42 1.46 0.11 -4.81
N GLY A 43 1.46 -0.82 -5.69
CA GLY A 43 2.33 -0.92 -6.87
C GLY A 43 2.94 -2.30 -7.00
N PRO A 44 4.27 -2.49 -6.92
CA PRO A 44 5.36 -1.52 -6.71
C PRO A 44 5.55 -0.56 -7.89
N GLY A 45 6.25 0.55 -7.64
CA GLY A 45 6.59 1.52 -8.68
C GLY A 45 5.52 2.61 -8.91
N PHE A 46 4.43 2.62 -8.11
CA PHE A 46 3.45 3.70 -8.10
C PHE A 46 3.93 4.84 -7.19
N TRP A 47 3.00 5.59 -6.65
CA TRP A 47 3.23 6.74 -5.79
C TRP A 47 2.27 6.76 -4.60
N ASP A 48 2.54 7.61 -3.65
CA ASP A 48 1.70 7.77 -2.48
C ASP A 48 0.32 8.33 -2.84
N THR A 49 -0.70 7.60 -2.43
CA THR A 49 -2.13 7.95 -2.53
C THR A 49 -2.84 7.83 -1.18
N LEU A 50 -2.09 7.66 -0.09
CA LEU A 50 -2.63 7.34 1.22
C LEU A 50 -2.91 8.58 2.09
N GLY A 51 -2.89 9.78 1.50
CA GLY A 51 -3.23 11.03 2.18
C GLY A 51 -4.56 10.98 2.94
N PRO A 52 -5.66 10.48 2.34
CA PRO A 52 -6.92 10.34 3.05
C PRO A 52 -6.84 9.47 4.31
N ILE A 53 -6.10 8.35 4.25
CA ILE A 53 -5.89 7.47 5.42
C ILE A 53 -5.09 8.19 6.51
N ALA A 54 -4.03 8.91 6.13
CA ALA A 54 -3.28 9.72 7.08
C ALA A 54 -4.16 10.75 7.79
N GLY A 55 -5.13 11.34 7.06
CA GLY A 55 -6.14 12.23 7.63
C GLY A 55 -7.03 11.58 8.70
N MET A 56 -7.37 10.30 8.52
CA MET A 56 -8.24 9.55 9.44
C MET A 56 -7.56 9.20 10.78
N ILE A 57 -6.23 9.16 10.82
CA ILE A 57 -5.46 8.69 12.00
C ILE A 57 -4.49 9.72 12.57
N GLY A 58 -4.42 10.90 11.99
CA GLY A 58 -3.41 11.90 12.37
C GLY A 58 -3.58 12.48 13.78
N ASP A 59 -4.69 12.23 14.46
CA ASP A 59 -4.91 12.56 15.86
C ASP A 59 -4.36 11.49 16.83
N PHE A 60 -4.05 10.29 16.34
CA PHE A 60 -3.37 9.26 17.14
C PHE A 60 -1.85 9.48 17.25
N GLY A 61 -1.27 10.31 16.39
CA GLY A 61 0.17 10.59 16.41
C GLY A 61 0.73 11.01 15.05
N PRO A 62 2.05 11.12 14.94
CA PRO A 62 2.72 11.47 13.69
C PRO A 62 2.56 10.33 12.65
N VAL A 63 2.22 10.74 11.43
CA VAL A 63 2.02 9.84 10.30
C VAL A 63 3.00 10.20 9.20
N VAL A 64 3.75 9.22 8.73
CA VAL A 64 4.66 9.34 7.59
C VAL A 64 4.14 8.52 6.41
N ARG A 65 4.01 9.16 5.27
CA ARG A 65 3.77 8.54 3.97
C ARG A 65 5.01 8.74 3.11
N TRP A 66 5.29 7.85 2.19
CA TRP A 66 6.48 7.92 1.36
C TRP A 66 6.27 7.28 0.00
N ASP A 67 7.00 7.76 -0.99
CA ASP A 67 7.13 7.08 -2.26
C ASP A 67 8.27 6.06 -2.16
N GLN A 68 7.99 4.80 -2.50
CA GLN A 68 8.99 3.74 -2.48
C GLN A 68 10.04 3.97 -3.59
N ARG A 69 11.27 3.43 -3.42
CA ARG A 69 12.32 3.58 -4.46
C ARG A 69 11.82 3.12 -5.82
N GLY A 70 12.18 3.86 -6.86
CA GLY A 70 11.75 3.58 -8.23
C GLY A 70 10.29 3.92 -8.51
N GLY A 71 9.62 4.65 -7.63
CA GLY A 71 8.25 5.13 -7.83
C GLY A 71 8.08 6.59 -7.43
N GLY A 72 7.06 7.23 -7.97
CA GLY A 72 6.69 8.60 -7.63
C GLY A 72 7.83 9.60 -7.68
N ARG A 73 8.02 10.31 -6.58
CA ARG A 73 9.04 11.38 -6.39
C ARG A 73 10.36 10.84 -5.87
N SER A 74 10.40 9.55 -5.50
CA SER A 74 11.61 8.89 -5.03
C SER A 74 12.56 8.55 -6.17
N GLN A 75 13.84 8.45 -5.85
CA GLN A 75 14.88 8.18 -6.84
C GLN A 75 14.76 6.75 -7.39
N TRP A 76 14.99 6.62 -8.69
CA TRP A 76 15.14 5.33 -9.35
C TRP A 76 16.57 4.83 -9.20
N GLN A 77 16.77 3.85 -8.33
CA GLN A 77 18.08 3.30 -8.01
C GLN A 77 17.99 1.81 -7.66
N ASN A 78 18.81 1.00 -8.31
CA ASN A 78 18.98 -0.42 -7.94
C ASN A 78 19.65 -0.57 -6.55
N PRO A 79 19.48 -1.74 -5.90
CA PRO A 79 18.70 -2.90 -6.34
C PRO A 79 17.20 -2.78 -6.03
N TYR A 80 16.39 -3.45 -6.85
CA TYR A 80 14.95 -3.59 -6.62
C TYR A 80 14.66 -5.00 -6.07
N THR A 81 14.99 -5.23 -4.81
CA THR A 81 14.74 -6.49 -4.10
C THR A 81 13.87 -6.23 -2.87
N LEU A 82 13.12 -7.23 -2.43
CA LEU A 82 12.31 -7.11 -1.21
C LEU A 82 13.16 -6.68 -0.01
N ALA A 83 14.32 -7.30 0.18
CA ALA A 83 15.25 -6.95 1.25
C ALA A 83 15.62 -5.46 1.23
N ARG A 84 15.82 -4.87 0.05
CA ARG A 84 16.15 -3.43 -0.09
C ARG A 84 14.94 -2.55 0.26
N PHE A 85 13.72 -2.94 -0.14
CA PHE A 85 12.52 -2.19 0.20
C PHE A 85 12.22 -2.24 1.70
N LEU A 86 12.49 -3.37 2.36
CA LEU A 86 12.41 -3.49 3.82
C LEU A 86 13.41 -2.55 4.53
N ALA A 87 14.64 -2.51 4.05
CA ALA A 87 15.65 -1.61 4.59
C ALA A 87 15.28 -0.13 4.37
N ASP A 88 14.73 0.23 3.21
CA ASP A 88 14.22 1.59 2.94
C ASP A 88 13.10 1.99 3.91
N LEU A 89 12.15 1.08 4.17
CA LEU A 89 11.08 1.31 5.14
C LEU A 89 11.66 1.56 6.54
N ASP A 90 12.68 0.80 6.95
CA ASP A 90 13.35 1.02 8.23
C ASP A 90 14.14 2.34 8.28
N GLN A 91 14.79 2.73 7.17
CA GLN A 91 15.44 4.04 7.06
C GLN A 91 14.43 5.18 7.22
N VAL A 92 13.24 5.06 6.63
CA VAL A 92 12.15 6.03 6.80
C VAL A 92 11.72 6.09 8.27
N ARG A 93 11.45 4.95 8.92
CA ARG A 93 11.12 4.87 10.35
C ARG A 93 12.19 5.57 11.21
N ALA A 94 13.44 5.18 11.01
CA ALA A 94 14.57 5.67 11.82
C ALA A 94 14.82 7.17 11.63
N HIS A 95 14.74 7.67 10.37
CA HIS A 95 14.90 9.09 10.07
C HIS A 95 13.87 9.97 10.81
N HIS A 96 12.62 9.52 10.86
CA HIS A 96 11.55 10.24 11.57
C HIS A 96 11.58 10.00 13.09
N GLY A 97 12.57 9.26 13.58
CA GLY A 97 12.83 9.08 15.00
C GLY A 97 11.85 8.17 15.72
N PHE A 98 11.19 7.25 15.03
CA PHE A 98 10.26 6.31 15.64
C PHE A 98 11.00 5.09 16.21
N ASP A 99 10.87 4.89 17.51
CA ASP A 99 11.40 3.70 18.20
C ASP A 99 10.50 2.47 17.96
N GLU A 100 9.21 2.71 17.71
CA GLU A 100 8.24 1.71 17.27
C GLU A 100 7.23 2.31 16.30
N VAL A 101 6.63 1.47 15.46
CA VAL A 101 5.68 1.90 14.43
C VAL A 101 4.46 1.01 14.33
N THR A 102 3.32 1.62 14.04
CA THR A 102 2.22 0.93 13.37
C THR A 102 2.44 1.08 11.87
N VAL A 103 2.65 -0.02 11.17
CA VAL A 103 2.82 -0.02 9.72
C VAL A 103 1.50 -0.33 9.04
N LEU A 104 1.13 0.51 8.06
CA LEU A 104 -0.05 0.30 7.22
C LEU A 104 0.39 0.15 5.77
N GLY A 105 -0.07 -0.88 5.11
CA GLY A 105 0.19 -1.08 3.69
C GLY A 105 -1.07 -1.34 2.89
N HIS A 106 -1.12 -0.78 1.68
CA HIS A 106 -2.16 -1.00 0.71
C HIS A 106 -1.64 -1.85 -0.46
N SER A 107 -2.38 -2.89 -0.86
CA SER A 107 -2.05 -3.70 -2.04
C SER A 107 -0.64 -4.31 -1.96
N TRP A 108 0.28 -3.96 -2.84
CA TRP A 108 1.71 -4.29 -2.72
C TRP A 108 2.31 -3.81 -1.40
N GLY A 109 1.96 -2.60 -0.96
CA GLY A 109 2.40 -2.07 0.33
C GLY A 109 1.95 -2.95 1.51
N ALA A 110 0.79 -3.62 1.42
CA ALA A 110 0.36 -4.58 2.43
C ALA A 110 1.31 -5.79 2.50
N ASN A 111 1.78 -6.28 1.35
CA ASN A 111 2.78 -7.32 1.30
C ASN A 111 4.13 -6.85 1.88
N LEU A 112 4.56 -5.62 1.55
CA LEU A 112 5.79 -5.03 2.07
C LEU A 112 5.78 -4.94 3.60
N VAL A 113 4.71 -4.41 4.21
CA VAL A 113 4.62 -4.27 5.67
C VAL A 113 4.47 -5.61 6.38
N LEU A 114 3.86 -6.63 5.75
CA LEU A 114 3.84 -8.00 6.27
C LEU A 114 5.26 -8.58 6.36
N HIS A 115 6.02 -8.50 5.27
CA HIS A 115 7.42 -8.96 5.27
C HIS A 115 8.31 -8.18 6.23
N TYR A 116 8.06 -6.88 6.40
CA TYR A 116 8.76 -6.07 7.42
C TYR A 116 8.49 -6.59 8.84
N ALA A 117 7.24 -6.93 9.15
CA ALA A 117 6.87 -7.52 10.44
C ALA A 117 7.40 -8.95 10.63
N LEU A 118 7.59 -9.73 9.55
CA LEU A 118 8.15 -11.08 9.60
C LEU A 118 9.67 -11.09 9.78
N ALA A 119 10.37 -10.09 9.26
CA ALA A 119 11.82 -10.02 9.32
C ALA A 119 12.30 -9.83 10.76
N ALA A 120 13.10 -10.77 11.28
CA ALA A 120 13.59 -10.78 12.66
C ALA A 120 14.32 -9.49 13.04
N GLU A 121 14.98 -8.85 12.09
CA GLU A 121 15.70 -7.58 12.24
C GLU A 121 14.75 -6.41 12.52
N TYR A 122 13.59 -6.33 11.87
CA TYR A 122 12.68 -5.20 11.94
C TYR A 122 11.48 -5.43 12.86
N ARG A 123 11.13 -6.69 13.11
CA ARG A 123 10.02 -7.08 13.99
C ARG A 123 9.99 -6.36 15.34
N PRO A 124 11.14 -6.11 16.04
CA PRO A 124 11.14 -5.40 17.33
C PRO A 124 10.63 -3.96 17.29
N TYR A 125 10.53 -3.38 16.08
CA TYR A 125 10.01 -2.03 15.88
C TYR A 125 8.51 -2.01 15.53
N VAL A 126 7.89 -3.17 15.23
CA VAL A 126 6.50 -3.24 14.79
C VAL A 126 5.57 -3.41 15.99
N ARG A 127 4.80 -2.38 16.29
CA ARG A 127 3.76 -2.38 17.32
C ARG A 127 2.46 -3.02 16.83
N ALA A 128 2.04 -2.69 15.61
CA ALA A 128 0.84 -3.22 14.99
C ALA A 128 0.96 -3.18 13.45
N LEU A 129 0.20 -4.04 12.79
CA LEU A 129 0.14 -4.18 11.34
C LEU A 129 -1.28 -3.88 10.84
N VAL A 130 -1.41 -3.03 9.81
CA VAL A 130 -2.67 -2.81 9.09
C VAL A 130 -2.48 -3.21 7.64
N TYR A 131 -3.19 -4.26 7.23
CA TYR A 131 -3.09 -4.91 5.93
C TYR A 131 -4.33 -4.60 5.10
N VAL A 132 -4.20 -3.72 4.10
CA VAL A 132 -5.34 -3.20 3.33
C VAL A 132 -5.31 -3.74 1.90
N ALA A 133 -6.37 -4.41 1.50
CA ALA A 133 -6.62 -4.89 0.14
C ALA A 133 -5.43 -5.65 -0.50
N GLY A 134 -4.67 -6.41 0.30
CA GLY A 134 -3.60 -7.26 -0.19
C GLY A 134 -4.11 -8.57 -0.78
N VAL A 135 -3.19 -9.48 -1.10
CA VAL A 135 -3.48 -10.75 -1.80
C VAL A 135 -3.23 -12.00 -0.94
N GLY A 136 -2.98 -11.82 0.37
CA GLY A 136 -2.69 -12.95 1.26
C GLY A 136 -1.36 -13.64 0.97
N ILE A 137 -1.23 -14.89 1.42
CA ILE A 137 0.00 -15.69 1.39
C ILE A 137 -0.12 -16.97 0.56
N GLY A 138 -1.24 -17.20 -0.13
CA GLY A 138 -1.55 -18.44 -0.86
C GLY A 138 -0.83 -18.60 -2.21
N GLY A 139 0.17 -17.79 -2.51
CA GLY A 139 0.90 -17.82 -3.78
C GLY A 139 0.11 -17.22 -4.95
N PRO A 140 0.53 -17.45 -6.22
CA PRO A 140 0.03 -16.72 -7.38
C PRO A 140 -1.30 -17.24 -7.97
N SER A 141 -1.92 -18.26 -7.37
CA SER A 141 -3.12 -18.93 -7.90
C SER A 141 -4.32 -17.99 -8.12
N TRP A 142 -4.42 -16.90 -7.35
CA TRP A 142 -5.46 -15.88 -7.46
C TRP A 142 -5.41 -15.09 -8.79
N ARG A 143 -4.27 -15.10 -9.49
CA ARG A 143 -4.04 -14.24 -10.69
C ARG A 143 -4.95 -14.55 -11.86
N ALA A 144 -5.34 -15.81 -12.03
CA ALA A 144 -6.23 -16.20 -13.12
C ALA A 144 -7.64 -15.61 -12.94
N GLU A 145 -8.17 -15.68 -11.73
CA GLU A 145 -9.45 -15.08 -11.39
C GLU A 145 -9.40 -13.54 -11.44
N PHE A 146 -8.36 -12.95 -10.90
CA PHE A 146 -8.11 -11.51 -11.02
C PHE A 146 -8.11 -11.06 -12.50
N SER A 147 -7.43 -11.79 -13.39
CA SER A 147 -7.42 -11.45 -14.83
C SER A 147 -8.81 -11.51 -15.46
N ALA A 148 -9.65 -12.48 -15.04
CA ALA A 148 -11.01 -12.57 -15.54
C ALA A 148 -11.88 -11.41 -15.02
N ASN A 149 -11.82 -11.13 -13.71
CA ASN A 149 -12.54 -10.03 -13.07
C ASN A 149 -12.12 -8.67 -13.65
N SER A 150 -10.82 -8.46 -13.81
CA SER A 150 -10.28 -7.23 -14.40
C SER A 150 -10.80 -7.01 -15.81
N ARG A 151 -10.79 -8.04 -16.66
CA ARG A 151 -11.30 -7.90 -18.03
C ARG A 151 -12.76 -7.44 -18.06
N ALA A 152 -13.60 -7.97 -17.17
CA ALA A 152 -14.99 -7.57 -17.07
C ALA A 152 -15.15 -6.12 -16.54
N ALA A 153 -14.35 -5.75 -15.54
CA ALA A 153 -14.42 -4.43 -14.92
C ALA A 153 -13.90 -3.30 -15.83
N TYR A 154 -12.92 -3.60 -16.68
CA TYR A 154 -12.31 -2.63 -17.60
C TYR A 154 -12.99 -2.55 -18.98
N GLU A 155 -13.86 -3.52 -19.31
CA GLU A 155 -14.56 -3.54 -20.60
C GLU A 155 -15.25 -2.20 -20.95
N PRO A 156 -15.96 -1.52 -20.02
CA PRO A 156 -16.59 -0.24 -20.32
C PRO A 156 -15.62 0.89 -20.72
N TYR A 157 -14.35 0.76 -20.39
CA TYR A 157 -13.31 1.76 -20.62
C TYR A 157 -12.35 1.39 -21.76
N ALA A 158 -12.45 0.16 -22.27
CA ALA A 158 -11.45 -0.43 -23.17
C ALA A 158 -11.28 0.38 -24.47
N ALA A 159 -12.37 0.81 -25.10
CA ALA A 159 -12.30 1.54 -26.38
C ALA A 159 -11.51 2.85 -26.26
N GLU A 160 -11.80 3.68 -25.25
CA GLU A 160 -11.07 4.93 -25.03
C GLU A 160 -9.62 4.67 -24.60
N PHE A 161 -9.40 3.62 -23.80
CA PHE A 161 -8.06 3.22 -23.40
C PHE A 161 -7.20 2.82 -24.59
N ASP A 162 -7.73 1.99 -25.49
CA ASP A 162 -7.02 1.53 -26.68
C ASP A 162 -6.69 2.70 -27.63
N GLU A 163 -7.61 3.66 -27.78
CA GLU A 163 -7.35 4.89 -28.57
C GLU A 163 -6.18 5.69 -27.98
N LEU A 164 -6.11 5.86 -26.67
CA LEU A 164 -5.02 6.57 -26.00
C LEU A 164 -3.71 5.79 -26.06
N GLU A 165 -3.77 4.46 -25.90
CA GLU A 165 -2.60 3.60 -25.98
C GLU A 165 -1.98 3.61 -27.38
N ALA A 166 -2.82 3.61 -28.43
CA ALA A 166 -2.37 3.67 -29.83
C ALA A 166 -1.57 4.94 -30.17
N LEU A 167 -1.73 6.03 -29.42
CA LEU A 167 -0.91 7.24 -29.59
C LEU A 167 0.55 7.01 -29.19
N GLY A 168 0.82 6.06 -28.30
CA GLY A 168 2.13 5.83 -27.69
C GLY A 168 2.50 6.87 -26.61
N ALA A 169 3.25 6.46 -25.60
CA ALA A 169 3.57 7.26 -24.41
C ALA A 169 4.20 8.63 -24.75
N LYS A 170 5.11 8.67 -25.74
CA LYS A 170 5.81 9.91 -26.12
C LYS A 170 4.95 10.92 -26.88
N ALA A 171 3.81 10.51 -27.43
CA ALA A 171 2.94 11.37 -28.21
C ALA A 171 1.71 11.85 -27.41
N ARG A 172 1.42 11.23 -26.29
CA ARG A 172 0.32 11.66 -25.41
C ARG A 172 0.64 12.99 -24.73
N THR A 173 -0.37 13.86 -24.70
CA THR A 173 -0.33 15.06 -23.87
C THR A 173 -0.46 14.69 -22.38
N PRO A 174 -0.08 15.57 -21.44
CA PRO A 174 -0.29 15.33 -20.01
C PRO A 174 -1.75 15.05 -19.62
N ALA A 175 -2.70 15.67 -20.33
CA ALA A 175 -4.13 15.42 -20.10
C ALA A 175 -4.56 14.02 -20.55
N GLN A 176 -4.05 13.55 -21.71
CA GLN A 176 -4.29 12.21 -22.21
C GLN A 176 -3.63 11.14 -21.34
N GLU A 177 -2.42 11.41 -20.84
CA GLU A 177 -1.75 10.50 -19.91
C GLU A 177 -2.55 10.38 -18.60
N ARG A 178 -3.00 11.51 -18.03
CA ARG A 178 -3.88 11.51 -16.86
C ARG A 178 -5.18 10.73 -17.12
N ARG A 179 -5.78 10.93 -18.30
CA ARG A 179 -7.00 10.20 -18.66
C ARG A 179 -6.77 8.71 -18.77
N MET A 180 -5.66 8.28 -19.34
CA MET A 180 -5.30 6.87 -19.44
C MET A 180 -5.15 6.22 -18.06
N TRP A 181 -4.47 6.89 -17.12
CA TRP A 181 -4.37 6.42 -15.73
C TRP A 181 -5.72 6.38 -15.02
N GLN A 182 -6.57 7.38 -15.26
CA GLN A 182 -7.94 7.39 -14.73
C GLN A 182 -8.74 6.16 -15.22
N LEU A 183 -8.64 5.83 -16.51
CA LEU A 183 -9.26 4.63 -17.07
C LEU A 183 -8.67 3.34 -16.49
N LYS A 184 -7.35 3.27 -16.34
CA LYS A 184 -6.64 2.14 -15.69
C LYS A 184 -7.12 1.86 -14.26
N LEU A 185 -7.50 2.89 -13.53
CA LEU A 185 -7.94 2.76 -12.14
C LEU A 185 -9.45 2.63 -11.98
N ALA A 186 -10.24 3.06 -12.97
CA ALA A 186 -11.70 3.10 -12.87
C ALA A 186 -12.31 1.72 -12.58
N GLY A 187 -11.77 0.65 -13.16
CA GLY A 187 -12.23 -0.71 -12.92
C GLY A 187 -12.04 -1.23 -11.48
N GLU A 188 -11.19 -0.58 -10.71
CA GLU A 188 -10.95 -0.94 -9.29
C GLU A 188 -12.06 -0.46 -8.35
N PHE A 189 -13.00 0.38 -8.83
CA PHE A 189 -14.12 0.91 -8.09
C PHE A 189 -15.43 0.22 -8.50
N PRO A 190 -16.19 -0.36 -7.56
CA PRO A 190 -17.36 -1.18 -7.90
C PRO A 190 -18.60 -0.37 -8.32
N ASP A 191 -18.67 0.91 -7.99
CA ASP A 191 -19.77 1.80 -8.41
C ASP A 191 -19.40 2.52 -9.70
N PRO A 192 -19.97 2.12 -10.87
CA PRO A 192 -19.62 2.72 -12.16
C PRO A 192 -19.96 4.21 -12.25
N SER A 193 -20.93 4.69 -11.44
CA SER A 193 -21.34 6.10 -11.43
C SER A 193 -20.29 7.01 -10.77
N ARG A 194 -19.42 6.46 -9.94
CA ARG A 194 -18.38 7.17 -9.18
C ARG A 194 -16.96 6.80 -9.62
N ALA A 195 -16.81 5.70 -10.36
CA ALA A 195 -15.52 5.09 -10.65
C ALA A 195 -14.50 6.06 -11.25
N LEU A 196 -14.90 6.82 -12.29
CA LEU A 196 -14.02 7.78 -12.94
C LEU A 196 -13.64 8.96 -12.03
N ASP A 197 -14.58 9.46 -11.24
CA ASP A 197 -14.31 10.57 -10.31
C ASP A 197 -13.38 10.13 -9.19
N LEU A 198 -13.59 8.94 -8.61
CA LEU A 198 -12.71 8.37 -7.60
C LEU A 198 -11.32 8.05 -8.16
N ALA A 199 -11.25 7.47 -9.36
CA ALA A 199 -9.98 7.24 -10.05
C ALA A 199 -9.21 8.54 -10.28
N ALA A 200 -9.89 9.64 -10.65
CA ALA A 200 -9.26 10.94 -10.86
C ALA A 200 -8.57 11.46 -9.59
N THR A 201 -9.09 11.16 -8.40
CA THR A 201 -8.47 11.57 -7.13
C THR A 201 -7.12 10.90 -6.88
N GLN A 202 -6.86 9.76 -7.52
CA GLN A 202 -5.64 8.98 -7.39
C GLN A 202 -4.57 9.39 -8.44
N VAL A 203 -4.94 10.21 -9.42
CA VAL A 203 -4.09 10.63 -10.56
C VAL A 203 -3.85 12.14 -10.52
N VAL A 204 -3.54 12.68 -9.34
CA VAL A 204 -3.25 14.13 -9.17
C VAL A 204 -1.94 14.51 -9.84
N GLU A 205 -0.90 13.72 -9.61
CA GLU A 205 0.38 13.80 -10.30
C GLU A 205 0.58 12.54 -11.14
N ILE A 206 1.31 12.66 -12.24
CA ILE A 206 1.63 11.53 -13.11
C ILE A 206 3.14 11.34 -13.07
N PHE A 207 3.52 10.11 -12.77
CA PHE A 207 4.89 9.66 -12.79
C PHE A 207 5.06 8.61 -13.89
N ASP A 208 6.29 8.40 -14.31
CA ASP A 208 6.61 7.33 -15.23
C ASP A 208 6.28 5.98 -14.58
N ASP A 209 5.52 5.12 -15.28
CA ASP A 209 5.10 3.81 -14.77
C ASP A 209 6.00 2.65 -15.25
N ASP A 210 7.01 2.96 -16.05
CA ASP A 210 8.01 1.97 -16.51
C ASP A 210 9.02 1.65 -15.37
N ALA A 211 8.47 1.44 -14.17
CA ALA A 211 9.26 1.21 -12.97
C ALA A 211 9.94 -0.16 -13.02
N PRO A 212 11.27 -0.24 -13.17
CA PRO A 212 11.99 -1.51 -13.26
C PRO A 212 11.82 -2.37 -12.01
N GLY A 213 11.49 -1.77 -10.88
CA GLY A 213 11.19 -2.45 -9.62
C GLY A 213 10.01 -3.40 -9.70
N HIS A 214 8.98 -3.09 -10.50
CA HIS A 214 7.80 -3.95 -10.62
C HIS A 214 8.13 -5.34 -11.18
N ALA A 215 8.90 -5.40 -12.25
CA ALA A 215 9.30 -6.67 -12.86
C ALA A 215 10.24 -7.47 -11.94
N ALA A 216 11.22 -6.80 -11.31
CA ALA A 216 12.18 -7.43 -10.42
C ALA A 216 11.50 -8.05 -9.18
N LEU A 217 10.67 -7.28 -8.48
CA LEU A 217 9.96 -7.75 -7.28
C LEU A 217 8.92 -8.83 -7.60
N ARG A 218 8.30 -8.75 -8.77
CA ARG A 218 7.37 -9.81 -9.22
C ARG A 218 8.09 -11.13 -9.50
N ALA A 219 9.30 -11.08 -10.07
CA ALA A 219 10.13 -12.25 -10.29
C ALA A 219 10.58 -12.85 -8.94
N GLU A 220 11.07 -12.03 -8.02
CA GLU A 220 11.47 -12.45 -6.68
C GLU A 220 10.30 -13.09 -5.90
N ALA A 221 9.11 -12.47 -5.93
CA ALA A 221 7.93 -13.01 -5.28
C ALA A 221 7.45 -14.37 -5.83
N ALA A 222 7.80 -14.70 -7.06
CA ALA A 222 7.49 -16.00 -7.66
C ALA A 222 8.37 -17.14 -7.13
N GLU A 223 9.51 -16.80 -6.54
CA GLU A 223 10.48 -17.74 -5.96
C GLU A 223 10.22 -18.01 -4.46
N HIS A 224 9.31 -17.26 -3.83
CA HIS A 224 9.01 -17.44 -2.41
C HIS A 224 8.33 -18.78 -2.13
N ASP A 225 8.84 -19.47 -1.11
CA ASP A 225 8.20 -20.70 -0.60
C ASP A 225 6.94 -20.33 0.21
N VAL A 226 5.78 -20.67 -0.38
CA VAL A 226 4.46 -20.40 0.22
C VAL A 226 4.28 -21.12 1.56
N VAL A 227 4.87 -22.31 1.72
CA VAL A 227 4.75 -23.11 2.94
C VAL A 227 5.59 -22.46 4.04
N GLU A 228 6.81 -22.07 3.73
CA GLU A 228 7.68 -21.37 4.68
C GLU A 228 7.05 -20.04 5.11
N LEU A 229 6.52 -19.26 4.18
CA LEU A 229 5.83 -18.01 4.49
C LEU A 229 4.63 -18.22 5.42
N ALA A 230 3.83 -19.26 5.18
CA ALA A 230 2.71 -19.58 6.06
C ALA A 230 3.14 -19.93 7.48
N GLU A 231 4.23 -20.68 7.66
CA GLU A 231 4.76 -21.00 8.99
C GLU A 231 5.32 -19.75 9.70
N GLN A 232 5.98 -18.85 8.96
CA GLN A 232 6.46 -17.59 9.52
C GLN A 232 5.28 -16.70 10.00
N VAL A 233 4.21 -16.64 9.21
CA VAL A 233 2.99 -15.88 9.56
C VAL A 233 2.29 -16.45 10.79
N LYS A 234 2.20 -17.79 10.94
CA LYS A 234 1.65 -18.43 12.14
C LYS A 234 2.42 -18.08 13.43
N ALA A 235 3.70 -17.79 13.30
CA ALA A 235 4.56 -17.38 14.42
C ALA A 235 4.54 -15.87 14.68
N LEU A 236 3.85 -15.08 13.86
CA LEU A 236 3.81 -13.63 13.99
C LEU A 236 2.76 -13.19 15.01
N ASP A 237 3.21 -12.91 16.23
CA ASP A 237 2.37 -12.37 17.30
C ASP A 237 2.42 -10.83 17.32
N VAL A 238 1.89 -10.23 16.26
CA VAL A 238 1.72 -8.78 16.14
C VAL A 238 0.24 -8.49 15.94
N PRO A 239 -0.39 -7.61 16.73
CA PRO A 239 -1.77 -7.19 16.50
C PRO A 239 -1.96 -6.75 15.05
N THR A 240 -2.88 -7.40 14.34
CA THR A 240 -3.06 -7.18 12.91
C THR A 240 -4.51 -6.87 12.57
N LEU A 241 -4.72 -5.76 11.86
CA LEU A 241 -6.00 -5.47 11.20
C LEU A 241 -5.90 -5.77 9.72
N ILE A 242 -6.79 -6.61 9.21
CA ILE A 242 -6.96 -6.85 7.77
C ILE A 242 -8.24 -6.14 7.32
N VAL A 243 -8.16 -5.28 6.30
CA VAL A 243 -9.33 -4.60 5.74
C VAL A 243 -9.43 -4.90 4.24
N ASP A 244 -10.55 -5.47 3.83
CA ASP A 244 -10.84 -5.82 2.43
C ASP A 244 -12.12 -5.15 1.94
N GLY A 245 -12.13 -4.70 0.69
CA GLY A 245 -13.35 -4.47 -0.07
C GLY A 245 -13.90 -5.79 -0.61
N VAL A 246 -15.19 -6.06 -0.38
CA VAL A 246 -15.83 -7.31 -0.84
C VAL A 246 -15.83 -7.43 -2.36
N SER A 247 -15.88 -6.28 -3.05
CA SER A 247 -15.93 -6.18 -4.51
C SER A 247 -14.54 -5.96 -5.15
N ASP A 248 -13.44 -6.15 -4.43
CA ASP A 248 -12.09 -6.08 -5.00
C ASP A 248 -11.95 -7.14 -6.12
N LEU A 249 -11.35 -6.74 -7.23
CA LEU A 249 -11.11 -7.61 -8.38
C LEU A 249 -10.20 -8.81 -8.05
N ARG A 250 -9.36 -8.67 -7.02
CA ARG A 250 -8.56 -9.77 -6.48
C ARG A 250 -9.47 -10.64 -5.63
N PRO A 251 -9.52 -11.97 -5.84
CA PRO A 251 -10.45 -12.83 -5.11
C PRO A 251 -10.14 -12.83 -3.61
N ARG A 252 -11.18 -12.61 -2.81
CA ARG A 252 -11.02 -12.45 -1.35
C ARG A 252 -10.63 -13.74 -0.63
N TRP A 253 -10.84 -14.92 -1.26
CA TRP A 253 -10.30 -16.17 -0.74
C TRP A 253 -8.76 -16.18 -0.65
N ALA A 254 -8.07 -15.39 -1.49
CA ALA A 254 -6.62 -15.29 -1.40
C ALA A 254 -6.15 -14.70 -0.04
N VAL A 255 -6.96 -13.81 0.55
CA VAL A 255 -6.68 -13.19 1.86
C VAL A 255 -7.11 -14.12 3.02
N ASP A 256 -7.99 -15.10 2.79
CA ASP A 256 -8.39 -16.05 3.81
C ASP A 256 -7.18 -16.79 4.37
N SER A 257 -6.24 -17.17 3.50
CA SER A 257 -4.98 -17.83 3.89
C SER A 257 -4.15 -17.04 4.91
N LEU A 258 -4.12 -15.71 4.79
CA LEU A 258 -3.44 -14.84 5.74
C LEU A 258 -4.24 -14.70 7.05
N ALA A 259 -5.56 -14.45 6.92
CA ALA A 259 -6.42 -14.23 8.07
C ALA A 259 -6.52 -15.47 8.98
N GLU A 260 -6.50 -16.68 8.38
CA GLU A 260 -6.51 -17.95 9.11
C GLU A 260 -5.15 -18.29 9.74
N ALA A 261 -4.05 -17.84 9.13
CA ALA A 261 -2.71 -18.13 9.64
C ALA A 261 -2.28 -17.21 10.79
N LEU A 262 -2.69 -15.95 10.78
CA LEU A 262 -2.30 -14.97 11.80
C LEU A 262 -3.00 -15.24 13.13
N PRO A 263 -2.26 -15.43 14.24
CA PRO A 263 -2.86 -15.75 15.56
C PRO A 263 -3.60 -14.57 16.18
N ASN A 264 -3.24 -13.33 15.84
CA ASN A 264 -3.74 -12.10 16.47
C ASN A 264 -4.25 -11.12 15.39
N ALA A 265 -5.19 -11.59 14.55
CA ALA A 265 -5.76 -10.80 13.49
C ALA A 265 -7.26 -10.53 13.67
N THR A 266 -7.65 -9.29 13.41
CA THR A 266 -9.04 -8.90 13.19
C THR A 266 -9.22 -8.61 11.70
N ARG A 267 -10.23 -9.20 11.07
CA ARG A 267 -10.54 -8.92 9.66
C ARG A 267 -11.88 -8.22 9.51
N VAL A 268 -11.87 -7.11 8.78
CA VAL A 268 -13.06 -6.34 8.41
C VAL A 268 -13.24 -6.40 6.90
N ARG A 269 -14.42 -6.85 6.45
CA ARG A 269 -14.79 -6.92 5.03
C ARG A 269 -15.87 -5.86 4.77
N ILE A 270 -15.52 -4.84 3.96
CA ILE A 270 -16.39 -3.71 3.68
C ILE A 270 -17.23 -4.04 2.43
N ALA A 271 -18.54 -4.08 2.61
CA ALA A 271 -19.47 -4.31 1.51
C ALA A 271 -19.46 -3.15 0.51
N GLU A 272 -19.71 -3.44 -0.76
CA GLU A 272 -19.75 -2.43 -1.84
C GLU A 272 -18.48 -1.57 -1.93
N ALA A 273 -17.33 -2.09 -1.48
CA ALA A 273 -16.02 -1.50 -1.64
C ALA A 273 -15.12 -2.38 -2.50
N GLY A 274 -14.29 -1.76 -3.34
CA GLY A 274 -13.29 -2.40 -4.18
C GLY A 274 -11.90 -2.34 -3.58
N HIS A 275 -10.92 -2.10 -4.44
CA HIS A 275 -9.50 -2.09 -4.06
C HIS A 275 -9.07 -0.89 -3.22
N PHE A 276 -9.89 0.18 -3.21
CA PHE A 276 -9.65 1.41 -2.43
C PHE A 276 -10.77 1.62 -1.41
N PRO A 277 -10.91 0.75 -0.38
CA PRO A 277 -12.06 0.75 0.51
C PRO A 277 -12.24 2.06 1.29
N TRP A 278 -11.16 2.82 1.53
CA TRP A 278 -11.22 4.14 2.16
C TRP A 278 -11.80 5.25 1.25
N LEU A 279 -11.91 5.01 -0.07
CA LEU A 279 -12.55 5.91 -1.03
C LEU A 279 -13.99 5.51 -1.33
N ASP A 280 -14.24 4.22 -1.40
CA ASP A 280 -15.59 3.69 -1.64
C ASP A 280 -16.50 3.91 -0.43
N LYS A 281 -16.02 3.58 0.76
CA LYS A 281 -16.76 3.59 2.04
C LYS A 281 -15.92 4.21 3.15
N PRO A 282 -15.59 5.51 3.07
CA PRO A 282 -14.65 6.15 3.99
C PRO A 282 -15.05 6.03 5.46
N GLY A 283 -16.33 6.16 5.79
CA GLY A 283 -16.81 6.06 7.18
C GLY A 283 -16.65 4.67 7.78
N GLU A 284 -16.93 3.61 7.00
CA GLU A 284 -16.77 2.23 7.47
C GLU A 284 -15.29 1.86 7.61
N PHE A 285 -14.43 2.31 6.66
CA PHE A 285 -12.99 2.11 6.72
C PHE A 285 -12.38 2.84 7.92
N GLU A 286 -12.73 4.11 8.13
CA GLU A 286 -12.26 4.91 9.27
C GLU A 286 -12.69 4.27 10.60
N ALA A 287 -13.94 3.84 10.74
CA ALA A 287 -14.42 3.19 11.95
C ALA A 287 -13.66 1.91 12.27
N ALA A 288 -13.37 1.06 11.28
CA ALA A 288 -12.57 -0.14 11.46
C ALA A 288 -11.14 0.18 11.89
N LEU A 289 -10.49 1.13 11.20
CA LEU A 289 -9.12 1.52 11.47
C LEU A 289 -8.97 2.15 12.87
N ARG A 290 -9.80 3.14 13.20
CA ARG A 290 -9.76 3.81 14.49
C ARG A 290 -10.16 2.88 15.64
N GLY A 291 -11.14 1.99 15.44
CA GLY A 291 -11.52 0.98 16.43
C GLY A 291 -10.35 0.04 16.78
N PHE A 292 -9.57 -0.36 15.80
CA PHE A 292 -8.37 -1.18 16.02
C PHE A 292 -7.24 -0.41 16.74
N LEU A 293 -7.02 0.86 16.36
CA LEU A 293 -5.94 1.67 16.95
C LEU A 293 -6.23 2.11 18.39
N ALA A 294 -7.50 2.12 18.81
CA ALA A 294 -7.92 2.48 20.15
C ALA A 294 -7.93 1.28 21.14
N ALA A 295 -7.79 0.05 20.64
CA ALA A 295 -7.82 -1.17 21.45
C ALA A 295 -6.44 -1.48 22.06
#